data_6ad737e4b36d575e6e6b0b02e0c51f06
#
_entry.id   6ad737e4b36d575e6e6b0b02e0c51f06
#
_cell.length_a   1.000
_cell.length_b   1.000
_cell.length_c   1.000
_cell.angle_alpha   90.00
_cell.angle_beta   90.00
_cell.angle_gamma   90.00
#
_symmetry.space_group_name_H-M   'P 1'
#
loop_
_entity.id
_entity.type
_entity.pdbx_description
1 polymer ?
#
loop_
_entity_poly.entity_id
_entity_poly.type
_entity_poly.pdbx_seq_one_letter_code
_entity_poly.pdbx_strand_id
1 'polypeptide(L)'
;TPWVASGISGDGFSRASIDKVYYNGSYSVMGNYTIWNGNKNHNQIKLNKLAAEAADLDSATQAIKLQEQIAQLYVQILYSTEAIQVNKESYQSSLQNEERGKEMVKIGKMSKADLAQLTAQRAQDEFNIVQAESNVKNYKRQLKELLQITSDEAFDIEIPNTTDEMALTAVPALNGIYEAALDNRPEFKTFQNQLAQNDLSIKIAKAGKLPTISANGGVTTSNTSMNSTSLGKQLKTNFNVGGGIGVSIPLFENRSTKTQVNKALIQRESIQLDLKNQQTQLYSTIENYWLQATTNQSQFKAAKVSSESAQTSYNLLSEQFKLGLKNIVELRTGKDNLLKAKQNELQAKYLAILNINMLKFYKEGHI
;
A
#
# COMPACT_ATOMS: atom_id res chain seq x y z
N THR A 1 -27.11 50.44 9.11
CA THR A 1 -27.65 51.33 8.04
C THR A 1 -28.39 52.48 8.66
N PRO A 2 -28.05 53.74 8.32
CA PRO A 2 -28.76 54.89 8.83
C PRO A 2 -30.21 54.88 8.30
N TRP A 3 -31.15 55.08 9.19
CA TRP A 3 -32.58 55.25 8.83
C TRP A 3 -32.92 56.73 8.66
N VAL A 4 -33.51 57.00 7.54
CA VAL A 4 -34.10 58.30 7.27
C VAL A 4 -35.64 58.23 7.53
N ALA A 5 -36.14 58.86 8.52
CA ALA A 5 -37.59 58.96 8.75
C ALA A 5 -38.14 60.19 8.01
N SER A 6 -39.16 59.97 7.18
CA SER A 6 -39.92 61.08 6.58
C SER A 6 -41.18 61.30 7.40
N GLY A 7 -41.39 62.53 7.89
CA GLY A 7 -42.63 62.96 8.52
C GLY A 7 -43.51 63.64 7.50
N ILE A 8 -44.85 63.46 7.61
CA ILE A 8 -45.85 64.20 6.84
C ILE A 8 -46.33 65.37 7.74
N SER A 9 -46.10 66.60 7.32
CA SER A 9 -46.77 67.74 7.89
C SER A 9 -47.98 68.14 7.02
N GLY A 10 -48.98 68.76 7.58
CA GLY A 10 -50.32 69.01 7.00
C GLY A 10 -50.40 69.66 5.61
N ASP A 11 -49.27 70.05 5.00
CA ASP A 11 -49.23 70.74 3.70
C ASP A 11 -48.33 69.98 2.66
N GLY A 12 -48.10 68.68 2.82
CA GLY A 12 -47.30 67.89 1.87
C GLY A 12 -46.01 67.36 2.46
N PHE A 13 -45.32 66.61 1.65
CA PHE A 13 -44.05 65.85 2.02
C PHE A 13 -42.94 66.88 2.32
N SER A 14 -42.51 67.00 3.57
CA SER A 14 -41.24 67.63 3.91
C SER A 14 -40.20 66.62 4.20
N ARG A 15 -39.05 66.73 3.53
CA ARG A 15 -37.85 65.93 3.88
C ARG A 15 -37.28 66.52 5.18
N ALA A 16 -37.49 65.82 6.30
CA ALA A 16 -36.72 66.10 7.50
C ALA A 16 -35.34 65.37 7.33
N SER A 17 -34.27 66.17 7.27
CA SER A 17 -32.92 65.58 7.40
C SER A 17 -32.71 65.22 8.86
N ILE A 18 -32.47 63.99 9.19
CA ILE A 18 -32.16 63.57 10.55
C ILE A 18 -30.64 63.52 10.67
N ASP A 19 -30.10 64.53 11.41
CA ASP A 19 -28.63 64.58 11.71
C ASP A 19 -28.18 63.54 12.74
N LYS A 20 -29.01 62.52 13.07
CA LYS A 20 -28.72 61.55 14.09
C LYS A 20 -28.68 60.14 13.44
N VAL A 21 -27.59 59.44 13.63
CA VAL A 21 -27.44 58.01 13.28
C VAL A 21 -27.98 57.16 14.44
N TYR A 22 -28.94 56.30 14.14
CA TYR A 22 -29.52 55.39 15.13
C TYR A 22 -28.95 53.96 14.94
N TYR A 23 -28.62 53.35 16.06
CA TYR A 23 -28.10 52.00 16.13
C TYR A 23 -29.14 51.07 16.75
N ASN A 24 -29.38 49.92 16.07
CA ASN A 24 -30.25 48.88 16.59
C ASN A 24 -29.40 47.62 16.78
N GLY A 25 -29.46 47.02 17.97
CA GLY A 25 -28.84 45.72 18.29
C GLY A 25 -29.92 44.66 18.47
N SER A 26 -29.71 43.49 17.94
CA SER A 26 -30.54 42.31 18.19
C SER A 26 -29.63 41.16 18.61
N TYR A 27 -29.96 40.54 19.70
CA TYR A 27 -29.21 39.43 20.29
C TYR A 27 -30.14 38.26 20.42
N SER A 28 -29.70 37.09 19.91
CA SER A 28 -30.51 35.87 19.97
C SER A 28 -29.62 34.64 20.26
N VAL A 29 -30.15 33.77 21.09
CA VAL A 29 -29.61 32.40 21.27
C VAL A 29 -30.74 31.45 20.92
N MET A 30 -30.51 30.63 19.91
CA MET A 30 -31.52 29.67 19.41
C MET A 30 -30.95 28.25 19.42
N GLY A 31 -31.75 27.30 19.91
CA GLY A 31 -31.49 25.86 19.82
C GLY A 31 -32.51 25.20 18.89
N ASN A 32 -32.05 24.29 18.09
CA ASN A 32 -32.91 23.44 17.25
C ASN A 32 -32.56 21.98 17.48
N TYR A 33 -33.55 21.16 17.77
CA TYR A 33 -33.40 19.73 18.02
C TYR A 33 -34.32 18.93 17.08
N THR A 34 -33.71 18.03 16.28
CA THR A 34 -34.48 17.14 15.43
C THR A 34 -34.95 15.94 16.24
N ILE A 35 -36.27 15.88 16.54
CA ILE A 35 -36.88 14.79 17.28
C ILE A 35 -36.92 13.51 16.42
N TRP A 36 -37.33 13.65 15.16
CA TRP A 36 -37.42 12.53 14.22
C TRP A 36 -37.30 13.03 12.77
N ASN A 37 -36.56 12.27 11.93
CA ASN A 37 -36.37 12.58 10.51
C ASN A 37 -36.32 11.29 9.66
N GLY A 38 -37.27 10.40 9.86
CA GLY A 38 -37.30 9.14 9.14
C GLY A 38 -36.14 8.21 9.47
N ASN A 39 -35.59 8.28 10.69
CA ASN A 39 -34.41 7.55 11.15
C ASN A 39 -33.10 7.93 10.41
N LYS A 40 -33.07 9.04 9.68
CA LYS A 40 -31.88 9.50 8.97
C LYS A 40 -30.66 9.64 9.90
N ASN A 41 -30.84 10.36 11.03
CA ASN A 41 -29.76 10.55 12.02
C ASN A 41 -29.29 9.22 12.63
N HIS A 42 -30.22 8.32 12.96
CA HIS A 42 -29.88 7.01 13.51
C HIS A 42 -29.06 6.15 12.50
N ASN A 43 -29.50 6.14 11.24
CA ASN A 43 -28.75 5.45 10.17
C ASN A 43 -27.40 6.12 9.89
N GLN A 44 -27.30 7.47 10.03
CA GLN A 44 -26.05 8.19 9.90
C GLN A 44 -25.05 7.81 11.00
N ILE A 45 -25.50 7.63 12.25
CA ILE A 45 -24.64 7.13 13.34
C ILE A 45 -24.12 5.74 13.03
N LYS A 46 -24.97 4.83 12.51
CA LYS A 46 -24.54 3.48 12.10
C LYS A 46 -23.54 3.56 10.95
N LEU A 47 -23.79 4.41 9.95
CA LEU A 47 -22.87 4.63 8.83
C LEU A 47 -21.50 5.10 9.33
N ASN A 48 -21.47 6.05 10.25
CA ASN A 48 -20.22 6.58 10.80
C ASN A 48 -19.45 5.52 11.62
N LYS A 49 -20.16 4.61 12.32
CA LYS A 49 -19.53 3.45 12.99
C LYS A 49 -18.87 2.51 11.99
N LEU A 50 -19.59 2.14 10.91
CA LEU A 50 -19.01 1.31 9.84
C LEU A 50 -17.85 2.02 9.14
N ALA A 51 -17.88 3.35 9.02
CA ALA A 51 -16.76 4.12 8.46
C ALA A 51 -15.52 4.07 9.37
N ALA A 52 -15.71 4.07 10.70
CA ALA A 52 -14.60 3.86 11.63
C ALA A 52 -14.02 2.43 11.52
N GLU A 53 -14.88 1.39 11.46
CA GLU A 53 -14.44 0.02 11.23
C GLU A 53 -13.71 -0.14 9.88
N ALA A 54 -14.13 0.60 8.84
CA ALA A 54 -13.45 0.59 7.54
C ALA A 54 -12.00 1.11 7.65
N ALA A 55 -11.75 2.13 8.49
CA ALA A 55 -10.41 2.64 8.70
C ALA A 55 -9.48 1.59 9.37
N ASP A 56 -10.01 0.78 10.28
CA ASP A 56 -9.26 -0.34 10.88
C ASP A 56 -8.94 -1.42 9.84
N LEU A 57 -9.90 -1.75 8.98
CA LEU A 57 -9.71 -2.71 7.87
C LEU A 57 -8.72 -2.20 6.82
N ASP A 58 -8.72 -0.91 6.53
CA ASP A 58 -7.76 -0.29 5.63
C ASP A 58 -6.34 -0.34 6.22
N SER A 59 -6.21 -0.10 7.53
CA SER A 59 -4.93 -0.26 8.24
C SER A 59 -4.43 -1.71 8.15
N ALA A 60 -5.29 -2.70 8.41
CA ALA A 60 -4.96 -4.11 8.28
C ALA A 60 -4.56 -4.49 6.83
N THR A 61 -5.25 -3.93 5.84
CA THR A 61 -4.92 -4.15 4.42
C THR A 61 -3.54 -3.58 4.07
N GLN A 62 -3.20 -2.40 4.58
CA GLN A 62 -1.86 -1.83 4.38
C GLN A 62 -0.77 -2.64 5.09
N ALA A 63 -1.04 -3.15 6.30
CA ALA A 63 -0.11 -4.01 7.01
C ALA A 63 0.21 -5.29 6.21
N ILE A 64 -0.79 -5.93 5.61
CA ILE A 64 -0.58 -7.10 4.75
C ILE A 64 0.27 -6.77 3.52
N LYS A 65 -0.02 -5.66 2.82
CA LYS A 65 0.79 -5.23 1.68
C LYS A 65 2.23 -4.95 2.07
N LEU A 66 2.44 -4.35 3.24
CA LEU A 66 3.78 -4.10 3.77
C LEU A 66 4.52 -5.42 4.06
N GLN A 67 3.85 -6.41 4.66
CA GLN A 67 4.43 -7.74 4.90
C GLN A 67 4.83 -8.43 3.59
N GLU A 68 4.00 -8.36 2.54
CA GLU A 68 4.34 -8.90 1.21
C GLU A 68 5.60 -8.25 0.63
N GLN A 69 5.74 -6.93 0.74
CA GLN A 69 6.92 -6.20 0.26
C GLN A 69 8.18 -6.54 1.07
N ILE A 70 8.04 -6.66 2.39
CA ILE A 70 9.13 -7.06 3.28
C ILE A 70 9.62 -8.46 2.91
N ALA A 71 8.71 -9.42 2.71
CA ALA A 71 9.07 -10.79 2.34
C ALA A 71 9.82 -10.85 1.01
N GLN A 72 9.37 -10.12 0.00
CA GLN A 72 10.03 -10.05 -1.30
C GLN A 72 11.44 -9.46 -1.19
N LEU A 73 11.59 -8.33 -0.48
CA LEU A 73 12.89 -7.71 -0.25
C LEU A 73 13.82 -8.60 0.57
N TYR A 74 13.28 -9.26 1.61
CA TYR A 74 14.07 -10.15 2.45
C TYR A 74 14.66 -11.30 1.64
N VAL A 75 13.87 -12.00 0.83
CA VAL A 75 14.35 -13.07 -0.03
C VAL A 75 15.35 -12.55 -1.07
N GLN A 76 15.14 -11.31 -1.60
CA GLN A 76 16.09 -10.69 -2.51
C GLN A 76 17.44 -10.39 -1.85
N ILE A 77 17.44 -10.01 -0.57
CA ILE A 77 18.69 -9.82 0.20
C ILE A 77 19.38 -11.15 0.42
N LEU A 78 18.64 -12.20 0.80
CA LEU A 78 19.21 -13.54 0.97
C LEU A 78 19.88 -14.04 -0.31
N TYR A 79 19.15 -13.98 -1.45
CA TYR A 79 19.69 -14.32 -2.76
C TYR A 79 20.97 -13.55 -3.08
N SER A 80 20.94 -12.22 -2.91
CA SER A 80 22.07 -11.36 -3.26
C SER A 80 23.27 -11.59 -2.35
N THR A 81 23.05 -11.95 -1.10
CA THR A 81 24.11 -12.29 -0.14
C THR A 81 24.81 -13.60 -0.51
N GLU A 82 24.03 -14.62 -0.91
CA GLU A 82 24.62 -15.90 -1.36
C GLU A 82 25.33 -15.72 -2.72
N ALA A 83 24.83 -14.85 -3.59
CA ALA A 83 25.49 -14.50 -4.85
C ALA A 83 26.88 -13.86 -4.65
N ILE A 84 27.10 -13.11 -3.56
CA ILE A 84 28.45 -12.61 -3.20
C ILE A 84 29.40 -13.79 -2.99
N GLN A 85 28.96 -14.84 -2.30
CA GLN A 85 29.80 -16.00 -2.04
C GLN A 85 30.19 -16.73 -3.35
N VAL A 86 29.23 -16.90 -4.26
CA VAL A 86 29.48 -17.47 -5.61
C VAL A 86 30.51 -16.63 -6.38
N ASN A 87 30.39 -15.29 -6.34
CA ASN A 87 31.35 -14.42 -6.99
C ASN A 87 32.74 -14.46 -6.32
N LYS A 88 32.82 -14.58 -4.99
CA LYS A 88 34.10 -14.74 -4.27
C LYS A 88 34.80 -16.04 -4.64
N GLU A 89 34.07 -17.15 -4.75
CA GLU A 89 34.62 -18.41 -5.23
C GLU A 89 35.18 -18.29 -6.67
N SER A 90 34.43 -17.63 -7.56
CA SER A 90 34.88 -17.33 -8.92
C SER A 90 36.15 -16.49 -8.92
N TYR A 91 36.22 -15.42 -8.11
CA TYR A 91 37.40 -14.58 -7.95
C TYR A 91 38.63 -15.37 -7.47
N GLN A 92 38.47 -16.20 -6.43
CA GLN A 92 39.57 -17.06 -5.92
C GLN A 92 40.13 -17.97 -6.98
N SER A 93 39.24 -18.56 -7.80
CA SER A 93 39.65 -19.37 -8.95
C SER A 93 40.43 -18.55 -9.99
N SER A 94 40.00 -17.33 -10.31
CA SER A 94 40.74 -16.44 -11.23
C SER A 94 42.07 -15.98 -10.68
N LEU A 95 42.14 -15.71 -9.39
CA LEU A 95 43.41 -15.33 -8.72
C LEU A 95 44.45 -16.46 -8.83
N GLN A 96 44.06 -17.68 -8.52
CA GLN A 96 44.94 -18.86 -8.67
C GLN A 96 45.39 -19.08 -10.12
N ASN A 97 44.51 -18.85 -11.10
CA ASN A 97 44.86 -18.97 -12.51
C ASN A 97 45.81 -17.85 -12.96
N GLU A 98 45.64 -16.63 -12.50
CA GLU A 98 46.55 -15.50 -12.78
C GLU A 98 47.95 -15.73 -12.17
N GLU A 99 48.04 -16.19 -10.92
CA GLU A 99 49.31 -16.51 -10.27
C GLU A 99 50.06 -17.59 -11.02
N ARG A 100 49.36 -18.65 -11.41
CA ARG A 100 49.94 -19.70 -12.25
C ARG A 100 50.36 -19.15 -13.60
N GLY A 101 49.56 -18.32 -14.25
CA GLY A 101 49.91 -17.65 -15.51
C GLY A 101 51.21 -16.85 -15.40
N LYS A 102 51.43 -16.15 -14.30
CA LYS A 102 52.68 -15.40 -14.03
C LYS A 102 53.87 -16.37 -13.99
N GLU A 103 53.76 -17.49 -13.33
CA GLU A 103 54.83 -18.49 -13.29
C GLU A 103 55.06 -19.13 -14.68
N MET A 104 54.01 -19.44 -15.45
CA MET A 104 54.13 -19.97 -16.80
C MET A 104 54.83 -18.99 -17.77
N VAL A 105 54.57 -17.69 -17.64
CA VAL A 105 55.26 -16.64 -18.43
C VAL A 105 56.74 -16.58 -18.06
N LYS A 106 57.10 -16.64 -16.77
CA LYS A 106 58.51 -16.67 -16.32
C LYS A 106 59.32 -17.82 -16.93
N ILE A 107 58.71 -18.97 -17.08
CA ILE A 107 59.37 -20.14 -17.66
C ILE A 107 59.16 -20.32 -19.17
N GLY A 108 58.56 -19.28 -19.82
CA GLY A 108 58.37 -19.24 -21.27
C GLY A 108 57.29 -20.16 -21.83
N LYS A 109 56.39 -20.72 -20.96
CA LYS A 109 55.32 -21.65 -21.37
C LYS A 109 53.98 -20.93 -21.66
N MET A 110 53.88 -19.63 -21.43
CA MET A 110 52.69 -18.82 -21.72
C MET A 110 53.06 -17.46 -22.28
N SER A 111 52.26 -16.91 -23.18
CA SER A 111 52.45 -15.59 -23.71
C SER A 111 52.04 -14.50 -22.70
N LYS A 112 52.66 -13.30 -22.81
CA LYS A 112 52.21 -12.13 -22.02
C LYS A 112 50.78 -11.69 -22.35
N ALA A 113 50.31 -11.97 -23.58
CA ALA A 113 48.95 -11.69 -24.01
C ALA A 113 47.93 -12.60 -23.26
N ASP A 114 48.26 -13.87 -23.11
CA ASP A 114 47.42 -14.80 -22.34
C ASP A 114 47.37 -14.42 -20.85
N LEU A 115 48.53 -14.06 -20.27
CA LEU A 115 48.55 -13.53 -18.90
C LEU A 115 47.66 -12.29 -18.73
N ALA A 116 47.70 -11.38 -19.69
CA ALA A 116 46.87 -10.19 -19.66
C ALA A 116 45.36 -10.55 -19.65
N GLN A 117 44.95 -11.62 -20.36
CA GLN A 117 43.56 -12.11 -20.32
C GLN A 117 43.19 -12.72 -18.95
N LEU A 118 44.10 -13.45 -18.28
CA LEU A 118 43.87 -13.93 -16.91
C LEU A 118 43.74 -12.80 -15.91
N THR A 119 44.55 -11.77 -16.03
CA THR A 119 44.50 -10.57 -15.21
C THR A 119 43.18 -9.81 -15.42
N ALA A 120 42.73 -9.66 -16.67
CA ALA A 120 41.45 -9.05 -17.00
C ALA A 120 40.25 -9.83 -16.41
N GLN A 121 40.31 -11.18 -16.47
CA GLN A 121 39.26 -12.03 -15.87
C GLN A 121 39.20 -11.88 -14.35
N ARG A 122 40.34 -11.87 -13.65
CA ARG A 122 40.39 -11.64 -12.22
C ARG A 122 39.80 -10.27 -11.86
N ALA A 123 40.18 -9.22 -12.59
CA ALA A 123 39.66 -7.88 -12.36
C ALA A 123 38.13 -7.80 -12.61
N GLN A 124 37.61 -8.53 -13.60
CA GLN A 124 36.17 -8.62 -13.84
C GLN A 124 35.45 -9.32 -12.69
N ASP A 125 36.02 -10.40 -12.16
CA ASP A 125 35.42 -11.10 -11.01
C ASP A 125 35.44 -10.22 -9.74
N GLU A 126 36.51 -9.46 -9.53
CA GLU A 126 36.58 -8.47 -8.44
C GLU A 126 35.49 -7.41 -8.57
N PHE A 127 35.29 -6.87 -9.79
CA PHE A 127 34.19 -5.94 -10.08
C PHE A 127 32.82 -6.56 -9.77
N ASN A 128 32.61 -7.84 -10.13
CA ASN A 128 31.34 -8.54 -9.85
C ASN A 128 31.07 -8.68 -8.36
N ILE A 129 32.09 -8.86 -7.51
CA ILE A 129 31.95 -8.87 -6.04
C ILE A 129 31.49 -7.51 -5.55
N VAL A 130 32.17 -6.44 -5.95
CA VAL A 130 31.83 -5.06 -5.53
C VAL A 130 30.39 -4.72 -5.94
N GLN A 131 29.99 -5.09 -7.14
CA GLN A 131 28.63 -4.90 -7.64
C GLN A 131 27.61 -5.68 -6.80
N ALA A 132 27.88 -6.93 -6.48
CA ALA A 132 26.99 -7.75 -5.65
C ALA A 132 26.87 -7.19 -4.22
N GLU A 133 27.96 -6.77 -3.61
CA GLU A 133 27.96 -6.11 -2.29
C GLU A 133 27.18 -4.79 -2.29
N SER A 134 27.30 -4.00 -3.37
CA SER A 134 26.53 -2.78 -3.57
C SER A 134 25.02 -3.06 -3.66
N ASN A 135 24.65 -4.13 -4.37
CA ASN A 135 23.25 -4.55 -4.49
C ASN A 135 22.66 -4.93 -3.12
N VAL A 136 23.39 -5.71 -2.30
CA VAL A 136 22.95 -6.05 -0.94
C VAL A 136 22.75 -4.80 -0.08
N LYS A 137 23.71 -3.85 -0.12
CA LYS A 137 23.58 -2.57 0.60
C LYS A 137 22.34 -1.80 0.15
N ASN A 138 22.06 -1.77 -1.15
CA ASN A 138 20.89 -1.08 -1.70
C ASN A 138 19.57 -1.75 -1.27
N TYR A 139 19.48 -3.08 -1.28
CA TYR A 139 18.28 -3.78 -0.81
C TYR A 139 18.07 -3.61 0.71
N LYS A 140 19.13 -3.64 1.52
CA LYS A 140 19.05 -3.31 2.95
C LYS A 140 18.59 -1.87 3.17
N ARG A 141 19.05 -0.91 2.34
CA ARG A 141 18.57 0.48 2.38
C ARG A 141 17.07 0.56 2.06
N GLN A 142 16.61 -0.15 1.02
CA GLN A 142 15.18 -0.20 0.67
C GLN A 142 14.35 -0.82 1.80
N LEU A 143 14.86 -1.85 2.49
CA LEU A 143 14.19 -2.45 3.64
C LEU A 143 14.11 -1.46 4.81
N LYS A 144 15.19 -0.72 5.11
CA LYS A 144 15.17 0.37 6.11
C LYS A 144 14.11 1.42 5.78
N GLU A 145 14.05 1.85 4.52
CA GLU A 145 13.05 2.81 4.04
C GLU A 145 11.63 2.30 4.24
N LEU A 146 11.37 1.04 3.88
CA LEU A 146 10.08 0.38 4.05
C LEU A 146 9.66 0.28 5.52
N LEU A 147 10.62 0.03 6.42
CA LEU A 147 10.44 -0.02 7.87
C LEU A 147 10.46 1.37 8.53
N GLN A 148 10.65 2.45 7.77
CA GLN A 148 10.76 3.82 8.24
C GLN A 148 11.88 4.03 9.28
N ILE A 149 12.96 3.24 9.19
CA ILE A 149 14.12 3.36 10.07
C ILE A 149 15.04 4.46 9.52
N THR A 150 15.11 5.60 10.21
CA THR A 150 15.92 6.77 9.82
C THR A 150 17.19 6.93 10.68
N SER A 151 17.41 6.06 11.66
CA SER A 151 18.62 6.12 12.50
C SER A 151 19.88 5.72 11.73
N ASP A 152 21.01 6.32 12.10
CA ASP A 152 22.34 5.97 11.56
C ASP A 152 22.91 4.67 12.21
N GLU A 153 22.16 4.03 13.09
CA GLU A 153 22.57 2.77 13.71
C GLU A 153 22.77 1.67 12.66
N ALA A 154 23.72 0.80 12.93
CA ALA A 154 24.01 -0.34 12.09
C ALA A 154 22.76 -1.24 12.00
N PHE A 155 22.19 -1.31 10.80
CA PHE A 155 21.05 -2.17 10.49
C PHE A 155 21.55 -3.40 9.77
N ASP A 156 21.26 -4.56 10.33
CA ASP A 156 21.51 -5.84 9.68
C ASP A 156 20.30 -6.76 9.86
N ILE A 157 20.25 -7.81 9.05
CA ILE A 157 19.20 -8.82 9.09
C ILE A 157 19.84 -10.17 9.40
N GLU A 158 19.10 -11.01 10.10
CA GLU A 158 19.49 -12.41 10.28
C GLU A 158 19.40 -13.14 8.94
N ILE A 159 20.46 -13.88 8.62
CA ILE A 159 20.54 -14.70 7.39
C ILE A 159 20.43 -16.16 7.80
N PRO A 160 19.23 -16.76 7.73
CA PRO A 160 19.05 -18.16 8.07
C PRO A 160 19.76 -19.06 7.04
N ASN A 161 20.14 -20.23 7.49
CA ASN A 161 20.68 -21.25 6.58
C ASN A 161 19.53 -21.78 5.69
N THR A 162 19.53 -21.39 4.41
CA THR A 162 18.53 -21.84 3.44
C THR A 162 18.93 -23.18 2.85
N THR A 163 18.13 -24.21 3.13
CA THR A 163 18.35 -25.55 2.60
C THR A 163 17.64 -25.77 1.26
N ASP A 164 18.12 -26.73 0.49
CA ASP A 164 17.49 -27.14 -0.77
C ASP A 164 16.07 -27.71 -0.55
N GLU A 165 15.84 -28.32 0.63
CA GLU A 165 14.54 -28.84 1.02
C GLU A 165 13.47 -27.75 1.12
N MET A 166 13.85 -26.54 1.53
CA MET A 166 12.92 -25.40 1.58
C MET A 166 12.41 -25.03 0.17
N ALA A 167 13.28 -25.09 -0.83
CA ALA A 167 12.92 -24.85 -2.23
C ALA A 167 12.07 -25.99 -2.82
N LEU A 168 12.17 -27.19 -2.28
CA LEU A 168 11.48 -28.40 -2.75
C LEU A 168 10.25 -28.76 -1.91
N THR A 169 9.84 -27.90 -0.98
CA THR A 169 8.62 -28.07 -0.19
C THR A 169 7.41 -28.24 -1.12
N ALA A 170 6.52 -29.18 -0.79
CA ALA A 170 5.33 -29.46 -1.60
C ALA A 170 4.45 -28.21 -1.75
N VAL A 171 4.10 -27.88 -2.98
CA VAL A 171 3.20 -26.76 -3.28
C VAL A 171 1.77 -27.18 -2.97
N PRO A 172 1.03 -26.45 -2.10
CA PRO A 172 -0.34 -26.81 -1.74
C PRO A 172 -1.31 -26.63 -2.91
N ALA A 173 -2.49 -27.24 -2.84
CA ALA A 173 -3.51 -27.16 -3.89
C ALA A 173 -4.06 -25.73 -4.03
N LEU A 174 -4.16 -25.23 -5.26
CA LEU A 174 -4.57 -23.86 -5.61
C LEU A 174 -5.90 -23.45 -4.98
N ASN A 175 -6.94 -24.30 -5.12
CA ASN A 175 -8.29 -23.98 -4.64
C ASN A 175 -8.35 -23.80 -3.12
N GLY A 176 -7.62 -24.62 -2.36
CA GLY A 176 -7.58 -24.49 -0.90
C GLY A 176 -6.90 -23.21 -0.41
N ILE A 177 -5.96 -22.67 -1.18
CA ILE A 177 -5.32 -21.39 -0.88
C ILE A 177 -6.29 -20.24 -1.16
N TYR A 178 -6.99 -20.29 -2.30
CA TYR A 178 -7.92 -19.24 -2.70
C TYR A 178 -9.09 -19.11 -1.73
N GLU A 179 -9.72 -20.23 -1.34
CA GLU A 179 -10.81 -20.23 -0.35
C GLU A 179 -10.37 -19.66 1.00
N ALA A 180 -9.22 -20.10 1.51
CA ALA A 180 -8.67 -19.58 2.76
C ALA A 180 -8.35 -18.05 2.65
N ALA A 181 -7.83 -17.61 1.52
CA ALA A 181 -7.52 -16.19 1.30
C ALA A 181 -8.79 -15.32 1.26
N LEU A 182 -9.89 -15.80 0.68
CA LEU A 182 -11.16 -15.06 0.68
C LEU A 182 -11.71 -14.83 2.09
N ASP A 183 -11.52 -15.79 3.01
CA ASP A 183 -12.02 -15.70 4.39
C ASP A 183 -11.10 -14.84 5.28
N ASN A 184 -9.79 -14.92 5.08
CA ASN A 184 -8.82 -14.34 6.00
C ASN A 184 -8.44 -12.90 5.63
N ARG A 185 -8.46 -12.53 4.35
CA ARG A 185 -7.90 -11.24 3.90
C ARG A 185 -8.84 -10.06 4.19
N PRO A 186 -8.32 -8.98 4.82
CA PRO A 186 -9.11 -7.83 5.25
C PRO A 186 -9.74 -7.05 4.09
N GLU A 187 -9.14 -7.05 2.88
CA GLU A 187 -9.72 -6.36 1.73
C GLU A 187 -11.12 -6.87 1.36
N PHE A 188 -11.44 -8.16 1.56
CA PHE A 188 -12.80 -8.68 1.32
C PHE A 188 -13.76 -8.26 2.41
N LYS A 189 -13.30 -8.15 3.67
CA LYS A 189 -14.08 -7.58 4.77
C LYS A 189 -14.37 -6.10 4.52
N THR A 190 -13.44 -5.37 3.92
CA THR A 190 -13.64 -3.98 3.49
C THR A 190 -14.80 -3.87 2.49
N PHE A 191 -14.89 -4.74 1.49
CA PHE A 191 -16.02 -4.75 0.55
C PHE A 191 -17.35 -5.08 1.24
N GLN A 192 -17.38 -6.01 2.17
CA GLN A 192 -18.59 -6.31 2.96
C GLN A 192 -19.02 -5.09 3.78
N ASN A 193 -18.09 -4.40 4.43
CA ASN A 193 -18.34 -3.16 5.16
C ASN A 193 -18.86 -2.06 4.22
N GLN A 194 -18.26 -1.86 3.05
CA GLN A 194 -18.73 -0.89 2.03
C GLN A 194 -20.14 -1.18 1.55
N LEU A 195 -20.51 -2.44 1.33
CA LEU A 195 -21.90 -2.83 0.98
C LEU A 195 -22.85 -2.48 2.11
N ALA A 196 -22.49 -2.78 3.37
CA ALA A 196 -23.31 -2.42 4.54
C ALA A 196 -23.47 -0.90 4.70
N GLN A 197 -22.40 -0.10 4.49
CA GLN A 197 -22.44 1.35 4.46
C GLN A 197 -23.39 1.86 3.37
N ASN A 198 -23.31 1.27 2.18
CA ASN A 198 -24.14 1.68 1.07
C ASN A 198 -25.63 1.32 1.30
N ASP A 199 -25.92 0.18 1.92
CA ASP A 199 -27.30 -0.18 2.33
C ASP A 199 -27.88 0.82 3.33
N LEU A 200 -27.06 1.37 4.25
CA LEU A 200 -27.46 2.48 5.13
C LEU A 200 -27.65 3.77 4.35
N SER A 201 -26.80 4.06 3.37
CA SER A 201 -26.91 5.22 2.49
C SER A 201 -28.23 5.22 1.70
N ILE A 202 -28.65 4.04 1.23
CA ILE A 202 -29.97 3.86 0.58
C ILE A 202 -31.10 4.17 1.58
N LYS A 203 -31.01 3.70 2.84
CA LYS A 203 -32.02 3.99 3.89
C LYS A 203 -32.06 5.48 4.21
N ILE A 204 -30.90 6.13 4.31
CA ILE A 204 -30.76 7.60 4.52
C ILE A 204 -31.40 8.37 3.36
N ALA A 205 -31.12 7.97 2.11
CA ALA A 205 -31.73 8.58 0.94
C ALA A 205 -33.25 8.43 0.94
N LYS A 206 -33.78 7.24 1.26
CA LYS A 206 -35.22 6.98 1.34
C LYS A 206 -35.92 7.81 2.42
N ALA A 207 -35.21 8.17 3.51
CA ALA A 207 -35.73 9.00 4.59
C ALA A 207 -36.11 10.41 4.12
N GLY A 208 -35.56 10.90 2.99
CA GLY A 208 -35.94 12.19 2.42
C GLY A 208 -37.41 12.33 2.01
N LYS A 209 -38.16 11.21 1.88
CA LYS A 209 -39.62 11.22 1.64
C LYS A 209 -40.45 11.23 2.91
N LEU A 210 -39.82 11.08 4.07
CA LEU A 210 -40.52 10.96 5.34
C LEU A 210 -40.63 12.33 6.03
N PRO A 211 -41.63 12.55 6.89
CA PRO A 211 -41.74 13.76 7.67
C PRO A 211 -40.51 13.99 8.54
N THR A 212 -40.23 15.26 8.84
CA THR A 212 -39.25 15.66 9.85
C THR A 212 -39.97 16.39 10.99
N ILE A 213 -39.74 15.94 12.23
CA ILE A 213 -40.26 16.57 13.44
C ILE A 213 -39.09 17.23 14.16
N SER A 214 -39.21 18.52 14.42
CA SER A 214 -38.17 19.29 15.13
C SER A 214 -38.77 20.11 16.26
N ALA A 215 -38.02 20.29 17.32
CA ALA A 215 -38.31 21.27 18.37
C ALA A 215 -37.29 22.41 18.25
N ASN A 216 -37.77 23.63 18.36
CA ASN A 216 -36.92 24.79 18.39
C ASN A 216 -37.26 25.63 19.64
N GLY A 217 -36.25 26.27 20.20
CA GLY A 217 -36.44 27.19 21.33
C GLY A 217 -35.32 28.21 21.35
N GLY A 218 -35.61 29.36 21.88
CA GLY A 218 -34.62 30.40 21.95
C GLY A 218 -35.02 31.58 22.77
N VAL A 219 -34.05 32.42 23.03
CA VAL A 219 -34.21 33.71 23.72
C VAL A 219 -33.71 34.79 22.79
N THR A 220 -34.45 35.87 22.73
CA THR A 220 -34.09 37.06 21.95
C THR A 220 -34.23 38.32 22.80
N THR A 221 -33.39 39.29 22.54
CA THR A 221 -33.52 40.63 23.10
C THR A 221 -32.98 41.63 22.10
N SER A 222 -33.42 42.89 22.24
CA SER A 222 -33.00 43.97 21.36
C SER A 222 -32.83 45.28 22.09
N ASN A 223 -32.05 46.17 21.50
CA ASN A 223 -31.88 47.53 21.95
C ASN A 223 -31.89 48.49 20.76
N THR A 224 -32.26 49.73 21.02
CA THR A 224 -32.19 50.80 20.03
C THR A 224 -31.66 52.07 20.67
N SER A 225 -30.88 52.84 19.96
CA SER A 225 -30.45 54.19 20.39
C SER A 225 -31.51 55.22 20.18
N MET A 226 -32.68 54.95 19.59
CA MET A 226 -33.83 55.82 19.45
C MET A 226 -34.57 55.98 20.76
N ASN A 227 -34.39 55.11 21.73
CA ASN A 227 -34.98 55.12 23.03
C ASN A 227 -33.97 55.64 24.06
N SER A 228 -34.37 56.65 24.90
CA SER A 228 -33.53 57.21 25.96
C SER A 228 -33.31 56.26 27.15
N THR A 229 -34.01 55.15 27.19
CA THR A 229 -33.86 54.14 28.25
C THR A 229 -32.48 53.46 28.18
N SER A 230 -31.87 53.24 29.35
CA SER A 230 -30.54 52.60 29.41
C SER A 230 -30.55 51.24 28.76
N LEU A 231 -29.39 50.82 28.16
CA LEU A 231 -29.18 49.54 27.46
C LEU A 231 -29.66 48.35 28.31
N GLY A 232 -29.26 48.28 29.59
CA GLY A 232 -29.62 47.17 30.46
C GLY A 232 -31.13 47.06 30.70
N LYS A 233 -31.84 48.17 30.79
CA LYS A 233 -33.31 48.21 30.93
C LYS A 233 -34.00 47.80 29.62
N GLN A 234 -33.48 48.23 28.47
CA GLN A 234 -34.00 47.84 27.17
C GLN A 234 -33.80 46.30 26.96
N LEU A 235 -32.60 45.74 27.24
CA LEU A 235 -32.34 44.32 27.12
C LEU A 235 -33.23 43.47 28.01
N LYS A 236 -33.55 43.98 29.22
CA LYS A 236 -34.47 43.29 30.13
C LYS A 236 -35.94 43.40 29.68
N THR A 237 -36.37 44.57 29.21
CA THR A 237 -37.76 44.79 28.78
C THR A 237 -38.06 44.07 27.45
N ASN A 238 -37.12 44.04 26.54
CA ASN A 238 -37.27 43.40 25.24
C ASN A 238 -36.90 41.91 25.25
N PHE A 239 -36.61 41.35 26.44
CA PHE A 239 -36.27 39.93 26.57
C PHE A 239 -37.53 39.09 26.27
N ASN A 240 -37.38 38.19 25.28
CA ASN A 240 -38.44 37.31 24.83
C ASN A 240 -37.92 35.87 24.81
N VAL A 241 -38.76 34.95 25.27
CA VAL A 241 -38.50 33.49 25.22
C VAL A 241 -39.58 32.88 24.36
N GLY A 242 -39.17 32.10 23.40
CA GLY A 242 -40.08 31.41 22.50
C GLY A 242 -39.64 29.98 22.21
N GLY A 243 -40.58 29.14 21.89
CA GLY A 243 -40.30 27.78 21.46
C GLY A 243 -41.49 27.14 20.75
N GLY A 244 -41.23 26.12 19.98
CA GLY A 244 -42.24 25.42 19.24
C GLY A 244 -41.83 24.04 18.74
N ILE A 245 -42.82 23.28 18.30
CA ILE A 245 -42.60 22.00 17.58
C ILE A 245 -43.05 22.20 16.14
N GLY A 246 -42.17 21.87 15.20
CA GLY A 246 -42.47 21.93 13.77
C GLY A 246 -42.53 20.55 13.17
N VAL A 247 -43.49 20.30 12.28
CA VAL A 247 -43.57 19.11 11.43
C VAL A 247 -43.45 19.56 9.98
N SER A 248 -42.43 19.04 9.27
CA SER A 248 -42.22 19.33 7.86
C SER A 248 -42.42 18.05 7.04
N ILE A 249 -43.34 18.07 6.08
CA ILE A 249 -43.67 16.94 5.21
C ILE A 249 -43.34 17.35 3.76
N PRO A 250 -42.36 16.70 3.11
CA PRO A 250 -42.03 17.02 1.72
C PRO A 250 -43.11 16.47 0.79
N LEU A 251 -43.90 17.35 0.16
CA LEU A 251 -44.97 16.98 -0.77
C LEU A 251 -44.43 16.89 -2.22
N PHE A 252 -43.51 17.76 -2.55
CA PHE A 252 -42.91 17.85 -3.88
C PHE A 252 -41.42 18.21 -3.76
N GLU A 253 -40.55 17.33 -4.26
CA GLU A 253 -39.09 17.40 -4.13
C GLU A 253 -38.37 17.48 -5.49
N ASN A 254 -39.08 17.74 -6.56
CA ASN A 254 -38.52 17.75 -7.92
C ASN A 254 -37.67 16.48 -8.21
N ARG A 255 -38.14 15.30 -7.79
CA ARG A 255 -37.48 13.97 -7.90
C ARG A 255 -36.15 13.84 -7.19
N SER A 256 -35.73 14.78 -6.35
CA SER A 256 -34.43 14.77 -5.65
C SER A 256 -34.19 13.46 -4.90
N THR A 257 -35.10 13.05 -4.04
CA THR A 257 -34.99 11.79 -3.28
C THR A 257 -34.95 10.56 -4.18
N LYS A 258 -35.79 10.50 -5.24
CA LYS A 258 -35.74 9.37 -6.19
C LYS A 258 -34.37 9.26 -6.87
N THR A 259 -33.81 10.39 -7.27
CA THR A 259 -32.48 10.46 -7.88
C THR A 259 -31.39 9.99 -6.91
N GLN A 260 -31.43 10.45 -5.63
CA GLN A 260 -30.48 10.02 -4.60
C GLN A 260 -30.57 8.51 -4.33
N VAL A 261 -31.77 7.95 -4.24
CA VAL A 261 -31.96 6.50 -4.06
C VAL A 261 -31.40 5.72 -5.26
N ASN A 262 -31.68 6.16 -6.49
CA ASN A 262 -31.16 5.49 -7.67
C ASN A 262 -29.64 5.57 -7.74
N LYS A 263 -29.02 6.73 -7.40
CA LYS A 263 -27.56 6.85 -7.31
C LYS A 263 -26.97 5.87 -6.30
N ALA A 264 -27.59 5.75 -5.12
CA ALA A 264 -27.14 4.82 -4.09
C ALA A 264 -27.28 3.34 -4.51
N LEU A 265 -28.34 3.01 -5.27
CA LEU A 265 -28.53 1.65 -5.83
C LEU A 265 -27.45 1.32 -6.88
N ILE A 266 -27.16 2.25 -7.80
CA ILE A 266 -26.09 2.09 -8.80
C ILE A 266 -24.73 1.96 -8.10
N GLN A 267 -24.47 2.75 -7.06
CA GLN A 267 -23.24 2.65 -6.28
C GLN A 267 -23.09 1.26 -5.61
N ARG A 268 -24.20 0.71 -5.12
CA ARG A 268 -24.21 -0.65 -4.55
C ARG A 268 -23.82 -1.70 -5.60
N GLU A 269 -24.36 -1.59 -6.78
CA GLU A 269 -24.05 -2.48 -7.91
C GLU A 269 -22.57 -2.34 -8.33
N SER A 270 -22.05 -1.11 -8.39
CA SER A 270 -20.64 -0.86 -8.63
C SER A 270 -19.74 -1.57 -7.60
N ILE A 271 -20.04 -1.46 -6.30
CA ILE A 271 -19.27 -2.13 -5.24
C ILE A 271 -19.32 -3.66 -5.41
N GLN A 272 -20.46 -4.22 -5.83
CA GLN A 272 -20.57 -5.67 -6.09
C GLN A 272 -19.70 -6.12 -7.28
N LEU A 273 -19.64 -5.31 -8.34
CA LEU A 273 -18.76 -5.58 -9.47
C LEU A 273 -17.29 -5.45 -9.11
N ASP A 274 -16.94 -4.44 -8.30
CA ASP A 274 -15.59 -4.25 -7.79
C ASP A 274 -15.14 -5.42 -6.92
N LEU A 275 -16.03 -5.92 -6.05
CA LEU A 275 -15.78 -7.14 -5.25
C LEU A 275 -15.49 -8.35 -6.16
N LYS A 276 -16.31 -8.55 -7.18
CA LYS A 276 -16.11 -9.66 -8.14
C LYS A 276 -14.79 -9.51 -8.91
N ASN A 277 -14.45 -8.31 -9.31
CA ASN A 277 -13.18 -8.02 -9.95
C ASN A 277 -12.00 -8.31 -9.02
N GLN A 278 -12.08 -7.89 -7.74
CA GLN A 278 -11.04 -8.16 -6.74
C GLN A 278 -10.88 -9.66 -6.47
N GLN A 279 -11.97 -10.43 -6.43
CA GLN A 279 -11.93 -11.89 -6.32
C GLN A 279 -11.18 -12.52 -7.51
N THR A 280 -11.45 -12.04 -8.73
CA THR A 280 -10.76 -12.52 -9.94
C THR A 280 -9.27 -12.16 -9.91
N GLN A 281 -8.91 -10.95 -9.47
CA GLN A 281 -7.52 -10.53 -9.32
C GLN A 281 -6.79 -11.35 -8.26
N LEU A 282 -7.41 -11.62 -7.13
CA LEU A 282 -6.84 -12.48 -6.09
C LEU A 282 -6.56 -13.89 -6.66
N TYR A 283 -7.55 -14.49 -7.33
CA TYR A 283 -7.37 -15.81 -7.95
C TYR A 283 -6.18 -15.82 -8.91
N SER A 284 -6.12 -14.85 -9.83
CA SER A 284 -5.03 -14.72 -10.78
C SER A 284 -3.66 -14.52 -10.11
N THR A 285 -3.61 -13.77 -9.02
CA THR A 285 -2.38 -13.55 -8.25
C THR A 285 -1.91 -14.86 -7.60
N ILE A 286 -2.80 -15.59 -6.95
CA ILE A 286 -2.48 -16.89 -6.31
C ILE A 286 -2.09 -17.92 -7.38
N GLU A 287 -2.80 -17.97 -8.51
CA GLU A 287 -2.50 -18.85 -9.63
C GLU A 287 -1.09 -18.56 -10.20
N ASN A 288 -0.73 -17.29 -10.33
CA ASN A 288 0.59 -16.88 -10.77
C ASN A 288 1.70 -17.35 -9.79
N TYR A 289 1.53 -17.13 -8.48
CA TYR A 289 2.48 -17.64 -7.49
C TYR A 289 2.56 -19.18 -7.51
N TRP A 290 1.42 -19.85 -7.69
CA TRP A 290 1.37 -21.31 -7.76
C TRP A 290 2.11 -21.84 -8.99
N LEU A 291 1.88 -21.24 -10.16
CA LEU A 291 2.57 -21.59 -11.41
C LEU A 291 4.07 -21.31 -11.30
N GLN A 292 4.45 -20.16 -10.74
CA GLN A 292 5.85 -19.82 -10.53
C GLN A 292 6.53 -20.76 -9.51
N ALA A 293 5.85 -21.13 -8.43
CA ALA A 293 6.38 -22.08 -7.45
C ALA A 293 6.71 -23.43 -8.11
N THR A 294 5.77 -24.00 -8.86
CA THR A 294 5.96 -25.30 -9.55
C THR A 294 7.02 -25.22 -10.63
N THR A 295 7.05 -24.13 -11.40
CA THR A 295 8.05 -23.89 -12.45
C THR A 295 9.45 -23.73 -11.86
N ASN A 296 9.60 -22.87 -10.84
CA ASN A 296 10.91 -22.62 -10.24
C ASN A 296 11.45 -23.82 -9.48
N GLN A 297 10.60 -24.68 -8.91
CA GLN A 297 11.03 -25.98 -8.36
C GLN A 297 11.61 -26.89 -9.44
N SER A 298 10.95 -26.96 -10.60
CA SER A 298 11.43 -27.75 -11.72
C SER A 298 12.73 -27.20 -12.30
N GLN A 299 12.81 -25.87 -12.41
CA GLN A 299 14.03 -25.17 -12.84
C GLN A 299 15.17 -25.36 -11.85
N PHE A 300 14.90 -25.31 -10.54
CA PHE A 300 15.92 -25.55 -9.51
C PHE A 300 16.51 -26.95 -9.61
N LYS A 301 15.66 -27.98 -9.75
CA LYS A 301 16.16 -29.38 -9.96
C LYS A 301 17.05 -29.49 -11.17
N ALA A 302 16.67 -28.91 -12.30
CA ALA A 302 17.46 -28.94 -13.53
C ALA A 302 18.74 -28.11 -13.42
N ALA A 303 18.65 -26.91 -12.80
CA ALA A 303 19.80 -26.03 -12.62
C ALA A 303 20.85 -26.62 -11.67
N LYS A 304 20.43 -27.37 -10.64
CA LYS A 304 21.32 -28.06 -9.73
C LYS A 304 22.17 -29.11 -10.49
N VAL A 305 21.55 -29.95 -11.29
CA VAL A 305 22.25 -30.93 -12.13
C VAL A 305 23.19 -30.23 -13.12
N SER A 306 22.74 -29.13 -13.73
CA SER A 306 23.55 -28.31 -14.64
C SER A 306 24.78 -27.73 -13.94
N SER A 307 24.61 -27.20 -12.73
CA SER A 307 25.69 -26.60 -11.92
C SER A 307 26.72 -27.64 -11.51
N GLU A 308 26.31 -28.83 -11.04
CA GLU A 308 27.18 -29.93 -10.71
C GLU A 308 27.97 -30.42 -11.93
N SER A 309 27.32 -30.53 -13.08
CA SER A 309 27.95 -30.93 -14.35
C SER A 309 28.94 -29.86 -14.84
N ALA A 310 28.58 -28.59 -14.76
CA ALA A 310 29.46 -27.46 -15.11
C ALA A 310 30.69 -27.40 -14.18
N GLN A 311 30.50 -27.69 -12.88
CA GLN A 311 31.59 -27.74 -11.91
C GLN A 311 32.58 -28.86 -12.26
N THR A 312 32.08 -30.03 -12.57
CA THR A 312 32.90 -31.18 -13.00
C THR A 312 33.67 -30.84 -14.28
N SER A 313 32.99 -30.29 -15.28
CA SER A 313 33.59 -29.87 -16.55
C SER A 313 34.69 -28.83 -16.34
N TYR A 314 34.42 -27.80 -15.53
CA TYR A 314 35.42 -26.76 -15.24
C TYR A 314 36.64 -27.32 -14.51
N ASN A 315 36.48 -28.23 -13.56
CA ASN A 315 37.57 -28.87 -12.84
C ASN A 315 38.47 -29.61 -13.80
N LEU A 316 37.92 -30.41 -14.74
CA LEU A 316 38.67 -31.11 -15.75
C LEU A 316 39.40 -30.16 -16.71
N LEU A 317 38.73 -29.10 -17.18
CA LEU A 317 39.36 -28.07 -18.03
C LEU A 317 40.49 -27.36 -17.30
N SER A 318 40.32 -27.04 -16.00
CA SER A 318 41.36 -26.42 -15.19
C SER A 318 42.59 -27.32 -15.06
N GLU A 319 42.42 -28.64 -14.85
CA GLU A 319 43.54 -29.60 -14.81
C GLU A 319 44.23 -29.75 -16.18
N GLN A 320 43.46 -29.84 -17.26
CA GLN A 320 44.03 -29.89 -18.62
C GLN A 320 44.78 -28.61 -18.99
N PHE A 321 44.29 -27.44 -18.57
CA PHE A 321 44.99 -26.16 -18.73
C PHE A 321 46.32 -26.15 -17.96
N LYS A 322 46.33 -26.69 -16.72
CA LYS A 322 47.57 -26.83 -15.93
C LYS A 322 48.64 -27.69 -16.64
N LEU A 323 48.20 -28.67 -17.37
CA LEU A 323 49.09 -29.56 -18.16
C LEU A 323 49.46 -28.99 -19.54
N GLY A 324 48.92 -27.82 -19.91
CA GLY A 324 49.14 -27.22 -21.22
C GLY A 324 48.36 -27.85 -22.37
N LEU A 325 47.40 -28.70 -22.05
CA LEU A 325 46.58 -29.43 -23.04
C LEU A 325 45.38 -28.61 -23.55
N LYS A 326 45.02 -27.58 -22.85
CA LYS A 326 43.92 -26.67 -23.18
C LYS A 326 44.42 -25.22 -23.18
N ASN A 327 43.76 -24.35 -23.97
CA ASN A 327 44.08 -22.96 -24.08
C ASN A 327 43.24 -22.11 -23.08
N ILE A 328 43.61 -20.85 -22.97
CA ILE A 328 42.97 -19.92 -22.03
C ILE A 328 41.50 -19.62 -22.38
N VAL A 329 41.15 -19.63 -23.68
CA VAL A 329 39.76 -19.35 -24.12
C VAL A 329 38.83 -20.47 -23.65
N GLU A 330 39.26 -21.75 -23.76
CA GLU A 330 38.49 -22.89 -23.28
C GLU A 330 38.32 -22.85 -21.76
N LEU A 331 39.39 -22.55 -21.02
CA LEU A 331 39.31 -22.37 -19.54
C LEU A 331 38.32 -21.27 -19.14
N ARG A 332 38.40 -20.13 -19.78
CA ARG A 332 37.50 -18.98 -19.53
C ARG A 332 36.05 -19.33 -19.86
N THR A 333 35.80 -19.94 -21.02
CA THR A 333 34.44 -20.37 -21.41
C THR A 333 33.86 -21.37 -20.41
N GLY A 334 34.66 -22.33 -19.97
CA GLY A 334 34.23 -23.28 -18.94
C GLY A 334 33.92 -22.64 -17.61
N LYS A 335 34.69 -21.62 -17.21
CA LYS A 335 34.47 -20.85 -16.01
C LYS A 335 33.19 -20.00 -16.10
N ASP A 336 33.00 -19.31 -17.21
CA ASP A 336 31.79 -18.47 -17.43
C ASP A 336 30.53 -19.34 -17.44
N ASN A 337 30.58 -20.55 -18.03
CA ASN A 337 29.49 -21.50 -17.99
C ASN A 337 29.19 -21.99 -16.56
N LEU A 338 30.21 -22.26 -15.75
CA LEU A 338 30.05 -22.64 -14.34
C LEU A 338 29.42 -21.51 -13.54
N LEU A 339 29.93 -20.28 -13.66
CA LEU A 339 29.40 -19.12 -12.96
C LEU A 339 27.91 -18.89 -13.29
N LYS A 340 27.57 -18.97 -14.59
CA LYS A 340 26.19 -18.86 -15.05
C LYS A 340 25.29 -19.99 -14.51
N ALA A 341 25.79 -21.23 -14.49
CA ALA A 341 25.03 -22.37 -13.95
C ALA A 341 24.77 -22.20 -12.45
N LYS A 342 25.78 -21.81 -11.66
CA LYS A 342 25.62 -21.51 -10.22
C LYS A 342 24.64 -20.35 -9.97
N GLN A 343 24.69 -19.28 -10.76
CA GLN A 343 23.75 -18.17 -10.64
C GLN A 343 22.31 -18.60 -10.98
N ASN A 344 22.11 -19.42 -12.01
CA ASN A 344 20.80 -19.95 -12.37
C ASN A 344 20.24 -20.87 -11.27
N GLU A 345 21.07 -21.74 -10.69
CA GLU A 345 20.69 -22.59 -9.57
C GLU A 345 20.24 -21.75 -8.36
N LEU A 346 21.06 -20.78 -7.98
CA LEU A 346 20.76 -19.88 -6.87
C LEU A 346 19.48 -19.10 -7.10
N GLN A 347 19.29 -18.53 -8.28
CA GLN A 347 18.09 -17.79 -8.63
C GLN A 347 16.84 -18.66 -8.56
N ALA A 348 16.89 -19.86 -9.14
CA ALA A 348 15.75 -20.79 -9.14
C ALA A 348 15.41 -21.24 -7.72
N LYS A 349 16.42 -21.50 -6.86
CA LYS A 349 16.26 -21.85 -5.44
C LYS A 349 15.48 -20.76 -4.69
N TYR A 350 15.94 -19.51 -4.76
CA TYR A 350 15.34 -18.42 -4.00
C TYR A 350 13.97 -18.00 -4.54
N LEU A 351 13.75 -18.07 -5.85
CA LEU A 351 12.42 -17.84 -6.44
C LEU A 351 11.43 -18.95 -6.04
N ALA A 352 11.85 -20.20 -5.96
CA ALA A 352 11.00 -21.28 -5.45
C ALA A 352 10.61 -21.03 -3.98
N ILE A 353 11.58 -20.71 -3.12
CA ILE A 353 11.35 -20.37 -1.71
C ILE A 353 10.40 -19.20 -1.56
N LEU A 354 10.62 -18.11 -2.31
CA LEU A 354 9.75 -16.92 -2.28
C LEU A 354 8.31 -17.28 -2.62
N ASN A 355 8.10 -17.94 -3.77
CA ASN A 355 6.76 -18.24 -4.25
C ASN A 355 6.01 -19.22 -3.32
N ILE A 356 6.70 -20.20 -2.73
CA ILE A 356 6.11 -21.11 -1.74
C ILE A 356 5.70 -20.34 -0.47
N ASN A 357 6.57 -19.46 0.03
CA ASN A 357 6.26 -18.64 1.20
C ASN A 357 5.11 -17.66 0.94
N MET A 358 5.06 -17.07 -0.26
CA MET A 358 3.92 -16.23 -0.67
C MET A 358 2.62 -17.03 -0.70
N LEU A 359 2.61 -18.27 -1.20
CA LEU A 359 1.42 -19.12 -1.18
C LEU A 359 0.97 -19.47 0.26
N LYS A 360 1.91 -19.72 1.17
CA LYS A 360 1.61 -19.92 2.60
C LYS A 360 1.01 -18.67 3.21
N PHE A 361 1.60 -17.50 2.92
CA PHE A 361 1.10 -16.20 3.38
C PHE A 361 -0.33 -15.93 2.90
N TYR A 362 -0.65 -16.23 1.63
CA TYR A 362 -2.03 -16.10 1.13
C TYR A 362 -2.99 -17.05 1.81
N LYS A 363 -2.54 -18.24 2.21
CA LYS A 363 -3.36 -19.24 2.92
C LYS A 363 -3.59 -18.89 4.39
N GLU A 364 -2.55 -18.43 5.09
CA GLU A 364 -2.53 -18.28 6.55
C GLU A 364 -2.80 -16.83 6.99
N GLY A 365 -2.59 -15.85 6.10
CA GLY A 365 -2.81 -14.42 6.38
C GLY A 365 -1.66 -13.73 7.14
N HIS A 366 -0.55 -14.46 7.42
CA HIS A 366 0.65 -13.93 8.08
C HIS A 366 1.89 -14.72 7.62
N ILE A 367 3.07 -14.08 7.72
CA ILE A 367 4.38 -14.69 7.38
C ILE A 367 5.02 -15.24 8.63
#